data_c5f1f5dad23fca5a84d00ad7c39dd1e2
#
_entry.id   c5f1f5dad23fca5a84d00ad7c39dd1e2
#
_cell.length_a   1.000
_cell.length_b   1.000
_cell.length_c   1.000
_cell.angle_alpha   90.00
_cell.angle_beta   90.00
_cell.angle_gamma   90.00
#
_symmetry.space_group_name_H-M   'P 1'
#
loop_
_entity.id
_entity.type
_entity.pdbx_description
1 polymer ?
#
loop_
_entity_poly.entity_id
_entity_poly.type
_entity_poly.pdbx_seq_one_letter_code
_entity_poly.pdbx_strand_id
1 'polypeptide(L)'
;MVTLDGDNMTVTIEAIPGNWWTFILERVNDTAALAGKWVLDGEGSAGVGPAAGDVAWWSLDAAGVDIRACWLDDVYAFNADGSFEQTVGDETWLEPFQGVGAESCGTPVAPHDGSNPAIFEYDEDASTLKVSGKGAHLGLAKVVNGAELAAPGDAPDSVTYDVSVLDGDSMTVTIEAIPGNWWTFRLARVSNSPLVGKWRLAGEGSAGVGPASGDVSWWSLDAAGVTTRACWLDDIYHFGAGGTFQNFVGDETWLEPFQGVGAESCGTPVAPHDGSSTGSFSYDSVASTLTINGAGSHLG
;
A
#
# COMPACT_ATOMS: atom_id res chain seq x y z
N MET A 1 34.38 29.00 -5.38
CA MET A 1 33.51 29.58 -4.30
C MET A 1 32.10 29.07 -4.57
N VAL A 2 31.39 28.71 -3.52
CA VAL A 2 29.96 28.29 -3.60
C VAL A 2 29.16 29.19 -2.67
N THR A 3 28.04 29.75 -3.17
CA THR A 3 27.07 30.48 -2.36
C THR A 3 25.69 29.88 -2.60
N LEU A 4 24.91 29.76 -1.51
CA LEU A 4 23.51 29.29 -1.52
C LEU A 4 22.60 30.46 -1.16
N ASP A 5 21.52 30.64 -1.90
CA ASP A 5 20.48 31.64 -1.65
C ASP A 5 19.11 30.99 -1.98
N GLY A 6 18.47 30.43 -0.97
CA GLY A 6 17.27 29.62 -1.14
C GLY A 6 17.53 28.44 -2.07
N ASP A 7 16.73 28.32 -3.14
CA ASP A 7 16.83 27.25 -4.12
C ASP A 7 17.86 27.49 -5.20
N ASN A 8 18.65 28.57 -5.09
CA ASN A 8 19.70 28.89 -6.05
C ASN A 8 21.09 28.60 -5.46
N MET A 9 21.93 27.93 -6.26
CA MET A 9 23.33 27.70 -5.96
C MET A 9 24.21 28.37 -7.03
N THR A 10 25.09 29.29 -6.62
CA THR A 10 26.08 29.88 -7.49
C THR A 10 27.43 29.23 -7.24
N VAL A 11 28.01 28.62 -8.26
CA VAL A 11 29.33 28.01 -8.23
C VAL A 11 30.27 28.81 -9.15
N THR A 12 31.41 29.27 -8.59
CA THR A 12 32.48 29.90 -9.38
C THR A 12 33.76 29.08 -9.33
N ILE A 13 34.36 28.85 -10.47
CA ILE A 13 35.61 28.09 -10.63
C ILE A 13 36.58 28.85 -11.54
N GLU A 14 37.83 28.94 -11.13
CA GLU A 14 38.91 29.46 -11.95
C GLU A 14 39.48 28.32 -12.80
N ALA A 15 39.24 28.34 -14.10
CA ALA A 15 39.69 27.31 -15.04
C ALA A 15 41.18 27.45 -15.41
N ILE A 16 41.61 28.70 -15.57
CA ILE A 16 43.03 29.10 -15.73
C ILE A 16 43.20 30.46 -15.04
N PRO A 17 44.41 30.85 -14.63
CA PRO A 17 44.65 32.10 -13.95
C PRO A 17 43.98 33.31 -14.63
N GLY A 18 43.05 33.96 -13.93
CA GLY A 18 42.27 35.10 -14.41
C GLY A 18 41.05 34.76 -15.26
N ASN A 19 40.73 33.49 -15.49
CA ASN A 19 39.54 33.06 -16.24
C ASN A 19 38.59 32.28 -15.32
N TRP A 20 37.53 32.95 -14.91
CA TRP A 20 36.54 32.44 -13.99
C TRP A 20 35.23 32.09 -14.69
N TRP A 21 34.73 30.87 -14.45
CA TRP A 21 33.40 30.47 -14.86
C TRP A 21 32.44 30.60 -13.67
N THR A 22 31.24 31.06 -13.95
CA THR A 22 30.16 31.14 -12.95
C THR A 22 28.99 30.35 -13.47
N PHE A 23 28.50 29.41 -12.64
CA PHE A 23 27.31 28.63 -12.89
C PHE A 23 26.27 29.00 -11.85
N ILE A 24 25.06 29.29 -12.31
CA ILE A 24 23.89 29.50 -11.46
C ILE A 24 23.02 28.29 -11.68
N LEU A 25 22.80 27.54 -10.62
CA LEU A 25 22.04 26.30 -10.61
C LEU A 25 20.78 26.54 -9.78
N GLU A 26 19.66 26.11 -10.27
CA GLU A 26 18.39 26.12 -9.56
C GLU A 26 18.14 24.72 -9.00
N ARG A 27 17.60 24.62 -7.76
CA ARG A 27 17.20 23.35 -7.18
C ARG A 27 16.04 22.79 -8.02
N VAL A 28 16.19 21.59 -8.50
CA VAL A 28 15.07 20.84 -9.08
C VAL A 28 14.31 20.23 -7.90
N ASN A 29 13.09 20.68 -7.66
CA ASN A 29 12.21 20.05 -6.69
C ASN A 29 11.95 18.62 -7.19
N ASP A 30 12.49 17.64 -6.47
CA ASP A 30 12.39 16.25 -6.86
C ASP A 30 11.02 15.67 -6.47
N THR A 31 10.01 16.03 -7.26
CA THR A 31 8.71 15.33 -7.21
C THR A 31 8.80 13.91 -7.76
N ALA A 32 9.95 13.52 -8.31
CA ALA A 32 10.15 12.20 -8.91
C ALA A 32 10.03 11.08 -7.86
N ALA A 33 10.41 11.34 -6.60
CA ALA A 33 10.23 10.39 -5.53
C ALA A 33 8.76 10.08 -5.24
N LEU A 34 7.85 11.06 -5.41
CA LEU A 34 6.40 10.89 -5.25
C LEU A 34 5.72 10.36 -6.52
N ALA A 35 6.26 10.69 -7.71
CA ALA A 35 5.61 10.38 -8.98
C ALA A 35 5.25 8.91 -9.11
N GLY A 36 3.97 8.62 -9.40
CA GLY A 36 3.43 7.28 -9.53
C GLY A 36 2.09 7.12 -8.81
N LYS A 37 1.65 5.87 -8.72
CA LYS A 37 0.39 5.49 -8.07
C LYS A 37 0.67 4.85 -6.73
N TRP A 38 -0.15 5.18 -5.75
CA TRP A 38 -0.02 4.74 -4.37
C TRP A 38 -1.36 4.24 -3.84
N VAL A 39 -1.32 3.26 -2.95
CA VAL A 39 -2.47 2.71 -2.24
C VAL A 39 -2.12 2.55 -0.76
N LEU A 40 -3.11 2.42 0.11
CA LEU A 40 -2.88 2.04 1.50
C LEU A 40 -2.29 0.62 1.57
N ASP A 41 -1.27 0.41 2.43
CA ASP A 41 -0.44 -0.82 2.47
C ASP A 41 -1.03 -1.95 3.32
N GLY A 42 -2.37 -2.04 3.42
CA GLY A 42 -3.02 -3.13 4.14
C GLY A 42 -3.02 -2.96 5.66
N GLU A 43 -2.77 -4.03 6.41
CA GLU A 43 -2.75 -4.01 7.87
C GLU A 43 -1.72 -3.01 8.41
N GLY A 44 -2.12 -2.21 9.40
CA GLY A 44 -1.28 -1.16 9.97
C GLY A 44 -1.07 0.06 9.07
N SER A 45 -1.71 0.13 7.90
CA SER A 45 -1.55 1.25 6.97
C SER A 45 -2.29 2.52 7.38
N ALA A 46 -3.23 2.43 8.30
CA ALA A 46 -3.91 3.58 8.87
C ALA A 46 -4.02 3.45 10.39
N GLY A 47 -3.89 4.56 11.08
CA GLY A 47 -4.04 4.57 12.53
C GLY A 47 -4.09 5.97 13.11
N VAL A 48 -4.47 6.08 14.37
CA VAL A 48 -4.58 7.34 15.10
C VAL A 48 -4.01 7.22 16.52
N GLY A 49 -3.34 8.27 16.97
CA GLY A 49 -2.71 8.33 18.27
C GLY A 49 -2.41 9.76 18.73
N PRO A 50 -1.76 9.93 19.90
CA PRO A 50 -1.50 11.23 20.50
C PRO A 50 -0.33 12.01 19.88
N ALA A 51 0.44 11.40 18.99
CA ALA A 51 1.60 12.01 18.34
C ALA A 51 1.74 11.49 16.89
N ALA A 52 2.48 12.23 16.05
CA ALA A 52 2.80 11.82 14.69
C ALA A 52 3.45 10.43 14.66
N GLY A 53 2.91 9.53 13.86
CA GLY A 53 3.38 8.14 13.74
C GLY A 53 2.90 7.19 14.84
N ASP A 54 2.28 7.71 15.90
CA ASP A 54 1.69 6.90 16.98
C ASP A 54 0.28 6.43 16.56
N VAL A 55 -0.01 5.16 16.78
CA VAL A 55 -1.29 4.52 16.43
C VAL A 55 -1.93 3.84 17.65
N ALA A 56 -1.58 4.29 18.85
CA ALA A 56 -1.98 3.66 20.11
C ALA A 56 -3.50 3.67 20.39
N TRP A 57 -4.27 4.56 19.77
CA TRP A 57 -5.71 4.64 19.98
C TRP A 57 -6.48 3.72 19.05
N TRP A 58 -6.05 3.62 17.83
CA TRP A 58 -6.60 2.71 16.83
C TRP A 58 -5.58 2.47 15.71
N SER A 59 -5.59 1.26 15.18
CA SER A 59 -4.84 0.86 13.99
C SER A 59 -5.68 -0.08 13.15
N LEU A 60 -5.55 0.00 11.84
CA LEU A 60 -6.19 -0.92 10.91
C LEU A 60 -5.59 -2.32 11.09
N ASP A 61 -6.37 -3.22 11.65
CA ASP A 61 -6.01 -4.63 11.84
C ASP A 61 -6.44 -5.50 10.65
N ALA A 62 -6.08 -6.79 10.67
CA ALA A 62 -6.41 -7.75 9.62
C ALA A 62 -7.92 -7.84 9.33
N ALA A 63 -8.77 -7.87 10.38
CA ALA A 63 -10.22 -7.88 10.20
C ALA A 63 -10.74 -6.58 9.59
N GLY A 64 -10.13 -5.44 9.98
CA GLY A 64 -10.41 -4.13 9.41
C GLY A 64 -10.06 -4.04 7.92
N VAL A 65 -9.00 -4.70 7.48
CA VAL A 65 -8.60 -4.80 6.06
C VAL A 65 -9.71 -5.45 5.23
N ASP A 66 -10.27 -6.59 5.69
CA ASP A 66 -11.34 -7.28 4.98
C ASP A 66 -12.62 -6.43 4.87
N ILE A 67 -12.99 -5.77 5.98
CA ILE A 67 -14.19 -4.92 6.04
C ILE A 67 -14.04 -3.67 5.15
N ARG A 68 -12.81 -3.11 5.05
CA ARG A 68 -12.49 -1.87 4.34
C ARG A 68 -11.76 -2.09 3.02
N ALA A 69 -11.97 -3.25 2.38
CA ALA A 69 -11.30 -3.58 1.12
C ALA A 69 -11.53 -2.52 0.03
N CYS A 70 -12.71 -1.87 0.01
CA CYS A 70 -13.04 -0.76 -0.88
C CYS A 70 -12.29 0.55 -0.61
N TRP A 71 -11.63 0.69 0.54
CA TRP A 71 -10.74 1.80 0.84
C TRP A 71 -9.30 1.50 0.46
N LEU A 72 -8.92 0.23 0.55
CA LEU A 72 -7.56 -0.22 0.26
C LEU A 72 -7.28 -0.35 -1.24
N ASP A 73 -8.31 -0.34 -2.08
CA ASP A 73 -8.18 -0.28 -3.54
C ASP A 73 -8.27 1.15 -4.11
N ASP A 74 -8.50 2.16 -3.25
CA ASP A 74 -8.40 3.56 -3.62
C ASP A 74 -6.97 3.90 -4.05
N VAL A 75 -6.82 4.55 -5.22
CA VAL A 75 -5.52 4.88 -5.80
C VAL A 75 -5.28 6.38 -5.76
N TYR A 76 -4.13 6.77 -5.25
CA TYR A 76 -3.61 8.14 -5.21
C TYR A 76 -2.50 8.29 -6.24
N ALA A 77 -2.71 9.04 -7.32
CA ALA A 77 -1.74 9.23 -8.38
C ALA A 77 -1.12 10.63 -8.33
N PHE A 78 0.20 10.66 -8.20
CA PHE A 78 1.02 11.87 -8.29
C PHE A 78 1.67 11.89 -9.67
N ASN A 79 1.20 12.75 -10.55
CA ASN A 79 1.66 12.81 -11.93
C ASN A 79 2.87 13.76 -12.08
N ALA A 80 3.74 13.49 -13.05
CA ALA A 80 4.95 14.27 -13.26
C ALA A 80 4.69 15.74 -13.64
N ASP A 81 3.47 16.07 -14.06
CA ASP A 81 3.05 17.45 -14.37
C ASP A 81 2.54 18.24 -13.15
N GLY A 82 2.61 17.64 -11.95
CA GLY A 82 2.13 18.23 -10.70
C GLY A 82 0.64 18.02 -10.44
N SER A 83 -0.08 17.32 -11.32
CA SER A 83 -1.47 16.97 -11.06
C SER A 83 -1.56 15.81 -10.05
N PHE A 84 -2.62 15.84 -9.23
CA PHE A 84 -2.99 14.77 -8.30
C PHE A 84 -4.35 14.20 -8.71
N GLU A 85 -4.44 12.88 -8.78
CA GLU A 85 -5.67 12.19 -9.09
C GLU A 85 -5.97 11.16 -7.99
N GLN A 86 -7.23 11.11 -7.59
CA GLN A 86 -7.74 10.10 -6.66
C GLN A 86 -8.78 9.25 -7.38
N THR A 87 -8.51 7.96 -7.48
CA THR A 87 -9.43 6.98 -8.09
C THR A 87 -10.01 6.12 -6.98
N VAL A 88 -11.31 6.26 -6.73
CA VAL A 88 -12.03 5.60 -5.62
C VAL A 88 -12.96 4.47 -6.08
N GLY A 89 -12.88 4.05 -7.34
CA GLY A 89 -13.67 2.94 -7.87
C GLY A 89 -15.19 3.17 -7.85
N ASP A 90 -15.94 2.07 -7.86
CA ASP A 90 -17.40 2.09 -7.75
C ASP A 90 -17.85 2.25 -6.28
N GLU A 91 -17.00 1.85 -5.33
CA GLU A 91 -17.22 1.96 -3.89
C GLU A 91 -15.94 2.42 -3.21
N THR A 92 -16.09 3.19 -2.12
CA THR A 92 -15.03 3.55 -1.17
C THR A 92 -15.54 3.48 0.26
N TRP A 93 -14.67 3.65 1.24
CA TRP A 93 -15.06 3.68 2.64
C TRP A 93 -15.79 4.97 2.99
N LEU A 94 -17.03 4.83 3.44
CA LEU A 94 -17.88 5.94 3.87
C LEU A 94 -18.02 5.98 5.38
N GLU A 95 -18.05 7.19 5.92
CA GLU A 95 -18.24 7.48 7.33
C GLU A 95 -19.49 8.36 7.54
N PRO A 96 -20.05 8.43 8.78
CA PRO A 96 -21.30 9.15 9.05
C PRO A 96 -21.36 10.59 8.57
N PHE A 97 -20.23 11.32 8.53
CA PHE A 97 -20.20 12.70 8.02
C PHE A 97 -20.58 12.79 6.53
N GLN A 98 -20.49 11.68 5.79
CA GLN A 98 -20.89 11.56 4.37
C GLN A 98 -22.37 11.17 4.20
N GLY A 99 -23.13 11.10 5.29
CA GLY A 99 -24.59 10.87 5.26
C GLY A 99 -25.01 9.41 5.37
N VAL A 100 -24.09 8.49 5.66
CA VAL A 100 -24.39 7.09 5.95
C VAL A 100 -24.71 6.90 7.45
N GLY A 101 -25.51 5.89 7.76
CA GLY A 101 -25.93 5.62 9.16
C GLY A 101 -24.84 4.96 10.02
N ALA A 102 -23.92 4.25 9.37
CA ALA A 102 -22.75 3.60 9.96
C ALA A 102 -21.65 3.52 8.92
N GLU A 103 -20.41 3.35 9.38
CA GLU A 103 -19.25 3.15 8.49
C GLU A 103 -19.45 1.90 7.61
N SER A 104 -19.24 2.04 6.31
CA SER A 104 -19.39 0.94 5.34
C SER A 104 -18.78 1.30 3.97
N CYS A 105 -18.49 0.28 3.15
CA CYS A 105 -18.29 0.50 1.73
C CYS A 105 -19.56 1.03 1.06
N GLY A 106 -19.41 1.96 0.13
CA GLY A 106 -20.53 2.52 -0.63
C GLY A 106 -20.08 3.49 -1.73
N THR A 107 -21.06 3.93 -2.51
CA THR A 107 -20.81 4.85 -3.64
C THR A 107 -20.13 6.14 -3.16
N PRO A 108 -19.02 6.56 -3.76
CA PRO A 108 -18.28 7.75 -3.39
C PRO A 108 -19.15 9.01 -3.33
N VAL A 109 -18.91 9.85 -2.32
CA VAL A 109 -19.71 11.05 -2.05
C VAL A 109 -18.90 12.30 -2.32
N ALA A 110 -19.38 13.14 -3.26
CA ALA A 110 -18.75 14.42 -3.56
C ALA A 110 -18.64 15.33 -2.31
N PRO A 111 -17.54 16.09 -2.18
CA PRO A 111 -16.44 16.28 -3.13
C PRO A 111 -15.29 15.26 -3.01
N HIS A 112 -15.45 14.19 -2.21
CA HIS A 112 -14.43 13.18 -1.93
C HIS A 112 -14.50 11.96 -2.88
N ASP A 113 -15.07 12.15 -4.05
CA ASP A 113 -15.30 11.13 -5.08
C ASP A 113 -14.24 11.13 -6.21
N GLY A 114 -13.16 11.90 -6.03
CA GLY A 114 -12.09 12.03 -7.01
C GLY A 114 -12.45 12.82 -8.28
N SER A 115 -13.66 13.38 -8.38
CA SER A 115 -14.14 14.07 -9.60
C SER A 115 -13.55 15.48 -9.78
N ASN A 116 -13.03 16.10 -8.72
CA ASN A 116 -12.48 17.44 -8.77
C ASN A 116 -11.01 17.44 -9.20
N PRO A 117 -10.60 18.40 -10.06
CA PRO A 117 -9.19 18.57 -10.39
C PRO A 117 -8.38 18.91 -9.15
N ALA A 118 -7.22 18.29 -9.00
CA ALA A 118 -6.31 18.55 -7.90
C ALA A 118 -4.85 18.58 -8.36
N ILE A 119 -4.02 19.26 -7.57
CA ILE A 119 -2.57 19.33 -7.74
C ILE A 119 -1.89 18.99 -6.42
N PHE A 120 -0.60 18.68 -6.47
CA PHE A 120 0.22 18.50 -5.28
C PHE A 120 1.48 19.35 -5.33
N GLU A 121 1.98 19.69 -4.14
CA GLU A 121 3.26 20.35 -3.90
C GLU A 121 4.00 19.56 -2.82
N TYR A 122 5.24 19.18 -3.08
CA TYR A 122 6.11 18.52 -2.11
C TYR A 122 7.28 19.44 -1.77
N ASP A 123 7.42 19.76 -0.49
CA ASP A 123 8.56 20.50 0.05
C ASP A 123 9.48 19.50 0.75
N GLU A 124 10.60 19.17 0.11
CA GLU A 124 11.59 18.21 0.62
C GLU A 124 12.30 18.74 1.87
N ASP A 125 12.59 20.05 1.93
CA ASP A 125 13.29 20.67 3.05
C ASP A 125 12.39 20.69 4.31
N ALA A 126 11.10 20.96 4.14
CA ALA A 126 10.11 20.91 5.22
C ALA A 126 9.54 19.49 5.44
N SER A 127 9.81 18.55 4.53
CA SER A 127 9.20 17.21 4.50
C SER A 127 7.67 17.28 4.56
N THR A 128 7.06 18.15 3.75
CA THR A 128 5.60 18.32 3.71
C THR A 128 5.04 18.07 2.32
N LEU A 129 3.89 17.41 2.28
CA LEU A 129 3.11 17.15 1.07
C LEU A 129 1.77 17.86 1.18
N LYS A 130 1.53 18.84 0.30
CA LYS A 130 0.26 19.53 0.20
C LYS A 130 -0.50 19.04 -1.03
N VAL A 131 -1.73 18.64 -0.82
CA VAL A 131 -2.68 18.28 -1.88
C VAL A 131 -3.73 19.39 -1.95
N SER A 132 -3.92 20.01 -3.12
CA SER A 132 -4.83 21.14 -3.35
C SER A 132 -5.88 20.78 -4.37
N GLY A 133 -7.14 20.90 -3.97
CA GLY A 133 -8.33 20.54 -4.73
C GLY A 133 -9.48 20.25 -3.76
N LYS A 134 -10.70 20.66 -4.09
CA LYS A 134 -11.84 20.45 -3.21
C LYS A 134 -12.12 18.97 -3.01
N GLY A 135 -11.94 18.48 -1.77
CA GLY A 135 -12.15 17.07 -1.43
C GLY A 135 -10.95 16.13 -1.70
N ALA A 136 -9.85 16.64 -2.28
CA ALA A 136 -8.63 15.86 -2.46
C ALA A 136 -7.97 15.56 -1.10
N HIS A 137 -7.60 14.30 -0.87
CA HIS A 137 -7.04 13.83 0.40
C HIS A 137 -6.21 12.56 0.21
N LEU A 138 -5.45 12.17 1.25
CA LEU A 138 -4.84 10.86 1.41
C LEU A 138 -5.46 10.18 2.64
N GLY A 139 -5.75 8.91 2.54
CA GLY A 139 -6.36 8.15 3.63
C GLY A 139 -7.84 8.51 3.86
N LEU A 140 -8.23 8.87 5.07
CA LEU A 140 -9.63 9.14 5.42
C LEU A 140 -10.07 10.54 5.03
N ALA A 141 -11.15 10.64 4.29
CA ALA A 141 -11.73 11.88 3.78
C ALA A 141 -12.10 12.91 4.87
N LYS A 142 -12.45 12.45 6.08
CA LYS A 142 -12.79 13.35 7.21
C LYS A 142 -11.57 14.09 7.78
N VAL A 143 -10.37 13.57 7.57
CA VAL A 143 -9.16 14.04 8.26
C VAL A 143 -8.55 15.21 7.52
N VAL A 144 -8.61 16.40 8.13
CA VAL A 144 -8.05 17.63 7.58
C VAL A 144 -7.24 18.37 8.66
N ASN A 145 -6.40 19.33 8.25
CA ASN A 145 -5.59 20.09 9.19
C ASN A 145 -6.47 20.87 10.17
N GLY A 146 -6.34 20.57 11.44
CA GLY A 146 -7.03 21.27 12.53
C GLY A 146 -8.47 20.82 12.79
N ALA A 147 -9.01 19.83 12.05
CA ALA A 147 -10.36 19.29 12.25
C ALA A 147 -10.54 17.86 11.71
N GLU A 148 -11.61 17.21 12.18
CA GLU A 148 -12.30 16.15 11.43
C GLU A 148 -13.62 16.74 10.88
N LEU A 149 -13.95 16.46 9.63
CA LEU A 149 -15.11 17.03 8.95
C LEU A 149 -16.42 16.54 9.56
N ALA A 150 -17.38 17.45 9.71
CA ALA A 150 -18.73 17.15 10.15
C ALA A 150 -19.72 16.93 8.99
N ALA A 151 -19.42 17.48 7.80
CA ALA A 151 -20.18 17.27 6.57
C ALA A 151 -19.25 17.34 5.34
N PRO A 152 -19.59 16.68 4.22
CA PRO A 152 -18.76 16.70 3.01
C PRO A 152 -18.49 18.10 2.47
N GLY A 153 -19.45 18.99 2.61
CA GLY A 153 -19.35 20.39 2.14
C GLY A 153 -18.29 21.23 2.87
N ASP A 154 -17.86 20.79 4.06
CA ASP A 154 -16.84 21.47 4.88
C ASP A 154 -15.41 21.16 4.41
N ALA A 155 -15.24 20.34 3.36
CA ALA A 155 -13.93 20.02 2.80
C ALA A 155 -13.13 21.30 2.48
N PRO A 156 -11.88 21.41 2.94
CA PRO A 156 -11.02 22.54 2.61
C PRO A 156 -10.56 22.50 1.14
N ASP A 157 -9.96 23.59 0.68
CA ASP A 157 -9.38 23.66 -0.66
C ASP A 157 -8.00 22.97 -0.74
N SER A 158 -7.38 22.67 0.39
CA SER A 158 -6.13 21.90 0.45
C SER A 158 -5.95 21.22 1.80
N VAL A 159 -5.17 20.12 1.79
CA VAL A 159 -4.74 19.38 2.98
C VAL A 159 -3.22 19.23 2.90
N THR A 160 -2.53 19.43 4.04
CA THR A 160 -1.08 19.29 4.16
C THR A 160 -0.73 18.17 5.12
N TYR A 161 0.17 17.32 4.72
CA TYR A 161 0.69 16.17 5.47
C TYR A 161 2.17 16.36 5.77
N ASP A 162 2.62 15.91 6.94
CA ASP A 162 4.03 15.70 7.20
C ASP A 162 4.45 14.34 6.63
N VAL A 163 5.56 14.29 5.90
CA VAL A 163 6.09 13.07 5.28
C VAL A 163 7.25 12.56 6.13
N SER A 164 7.08 11.42 6.79
CA SER A 164 8.10 10.83 7.67
C SER A 164 8.93 9.74 7.02
N VAL A 165 8.39 9.08 5.99
CA VAL A 165 9.08 8.11 5.13
C VAL A 165 8.69 8.39 3.69
N LEU A 166 9.69 8.47 2.82
CA LEU A 166 9.52 8.46 1.37
C LEU A 166 10.74 7.76 0.77
N ASP A 167 10.55 6.53 0.38
CA ASP A 167 11.52 5.76 -0.38
C ASP A 167 10.89 5.23 -1.68
N GLY A 168 11.62 4.44 -2.46
CA GLY A 168 11.15 4.02 -3.78
C GLY A 168 9.75 3.41 -3.81
N ASP A 169 9.35 2.69 -2.76
CA ASP A 169 8.12 1.88 -2.73
C ASP A 169 7.19 2.19 -1.56
N SER A 170 7.66 2.96 -0.56
CA SER A 170 6.89 3.24 0.67
C SER A 170 6.81 4.74 0.94
N MET A 171 5.64 5.20 1.39
CA MET A 171 5.41 6.56 1.87
C MET A 171 4.62 6.52 3.17
N THR A 172 5.10 7.23 4.20
CA THR A 172 4.32 7.44 5.43
C THR A 172 4.04 8.92 5.60
N VAL A 173 2.77 9.25 5.70
CA VAL A 173 2.30 10.61 5.95
C VAL A 173 1.55 10.68 7.26
N THR A 174 1.67 11.83 7.95
CA THR A 174 0.97 12.10 9.19
C THR A 174 0.28 13.47 9.12
N ILE A 175 -0.83 13.61 9.86
CA ILE A 175 -1.60 14.84 9.90
C ILE A 175 -2.23 15.03 11.28
N GLU A 176 -2.10 16.22 11.86
CA GLU A 176 -2.80 16.60 13.08
C GLU A 176 -4.20 17.10 12.73
N ALA A 177 -5.22 16.28 13.02
CA ALA A 177 -6.61 16.64 12.79
C ALA A 177 -7.12 17.66 13.81
N ILE A 178 -6.85 17.39 15.10
CA ILE A 178 -7.09 18.33 16.21
C ILE A 178 -5.90 18.25 17.16
N PRO A 179 -5.62 19.24 18.00
CA PRO A 179 -4.46 19.23 18.89
C PRO A 179 -4.34 17.93 19.69
N GLY A 180 -3.23 17.21 19.45
CA GLY A 180 -2.94 15.91 20.07
C GLY A 180 -3.68 14.71 19.45
N ASN A 181 -4.35 14.88 18.32
CA ASN A 181 -4.95 13.78 17.55
C ASN A 181 -4.27 13.69 16.19
N TRP A 182 -3.38 12.71 16.04
CA TRP A 182 -2.58 12.49 14.85
C TRP A 182 -3.01 11.26 14.11
N TRP A 183 -3.34 11.43 12.84
CA TRP A 183 -3.57 10.33 11.91
C TRP A 183 -2.28 10.00 11.18
N THR A 184 -2.06 8.72 10.96
CA THR A 184 -0.91 8.18 10.22
C THR A 184 -1.43 7.31 9.10
N PHE A 185 -0.94 7.54 7.87
CA PHE A 185 -1.25 6.72 6.71
C PHE A 185 0.06 6.22 6.10
N ARG A 186 0.14 4.92 5.87
CA ARG A 186 1.24 4.26 5.18
C ARG A 186 0.75 3.82 3.82
N LEU A 187 1.43 4.31 2.79
CA LEU A 187 1.10 4.01 1.42
C LEU A 187 2.25 3.22 0.78
N ALA A 188 1.88 2.27 -0.05
CA ALA A 188 2.79 1.54 -0.91
C ALA A 188 2.59 1.94 -2.36
N ARG A 189 3.68 1.95 -3.13
CA ARG A 189 3.63 2.23 -4.57
C ARG A 189 2.92 1.09 -5.28
N VAL A 190 1.97 1.41 -6.16
CA VAL A 190 1.26 0.41 -6.96
C VAL A 190 2.23 -0.31 -7.88
N SER A 191 2.37 -1.61 -7.67
CA SER A 191 3.14 -2.47 -8.54
C SER A 191 2.40 -2.74 -9.85
N ASN A 192 3.09 -2.63 -10.97
CA ASN A 192 2.56 -3.08 -12.28
C ASN A 192 2.76 -4.59 -12.50
N SER A 193 3.08 -5.33 -11.45
CA SER A 193 3.26 -6.78 -11.56
C SER A 193 1.98 -7.46 -12.04
N PRO A 194 2.03 -8.33 -13.05
CA PRO A 194 0.87 -9.11 -13.51
C PRO A 194 0.39 -10.12 -12.46
N LEU A 195 1.13 -10.29 -11.36
CA LEU A 195 0.78 -11.19 -10.26
C LEU A 195 -0.15 -10.55 -9.23
N VAL A 196 -0.32 -9.21 -9.25
CA VAL A 196 -1.20 -8.52 -8.29
C VAL A 196 -2.61 -9.10 -8.36
N GLY A 197 -3.15 -9.47 -7.18
CA GLY A 197 -4.46 -10.10 -7.05
C GLY A 197 -4.45 -11.29 -6.11
N LYS A 198 -5.61 -11.94 -6.01
CA LYS A 198 -5.81 -13.15 -5.20
C LYS A 198 -5.76 -14.39 -6.08
N TRP A 199 -5.00 -15.38 -5.65
CA TRP A 199 -4.76 -16.63 -6.37
C TRP A 199 -5.08 -17.82 -5.47
N ARG A 200 -5.46 -18.95 -6.05
CA ARG A 200 -5.64 -20.23 -5.37
C ARG A 200 -5.29 -21.38 -6.29
N LEU A 201 -5.10 -22.55 -5.73
CA LEU A 201 -4.93 -23.77 -6.52
C LEU A 201 -6.18 -24.07 -7.36
N ALA A 202 -6.00 -24.41 -8.62
CA ALA A 202 -7.10 -24.55 -9.59
C ALA A 202 -7.84 -25.90 -9.53
N GLY A 203 -7.48 -26.78 -8.59
CA GLY A 203 -8.06 -28.11 -8.44
C GLY A 203 -7.19 -29.22 -9.03
N GLU A 204 -7.78 -30.19 -9.70
CA GLU A 204 -7.04 -31.35 -10.26
C GLU A 204 -5.91 -30.91 -11.19
N GLY A 205 -4.71 -31.47 -10.97
CA GLY A 205 -3.50 -31.15 -11.73
C GLY A 205 -2.82 -29.84 -11.34
N SER A 206 -3.35 -29.07 -10.37
CA SER A 206 -2.80 -27.76 -10.00
C SER A 206 -1.57 -27.82 -9.09
N ALA A 207 -1.26 -28.99 -8.55
CA ALA A 207 -0.04 -29.25 -7.78
C ALA A 207 0.57 -30.60 -8.20
N GLY A 208 1.90 -30.66 -8.17
CA GLY A 208 2.61 -31.87 -8.51
C GLY A 208 4.11 -31.76 -8.31
N VAL A 209 4.79 -32.87 -8.33
CA VAL A 209 6.23 -33.00 -8.16
C VAL A 209 6.84 -34.00 -9.14
N GLY A 210 8.01 -33.68 -9.64
CA GLY A 210 8.77 -34.51 -10.59
C GLY A 210 10.24 -34.13 -10.63
N PRO A 211 11.06 -34.80 -11.46
CA PRO A 211 12.51 -34.62 -11.51
C PRO A 211 12.99 -33.37 -12.23
N ALA A 212 12.09 -32.60 -12.84
CA ALA A 212 12.45 -31.39 -13.57
C ALA A 212 11.33 -30.32 -13.42
N SER A 213 11.66 -29.06 -13.72
CA SER A 213 10.67 -27.98 -13.68
C SER A 213 9.50 -28.27 -14.62
N GLY A 214 8.26 -28.20 -14.07
CA GLY A 214 7.02 -28.53 -14.78
C GLY A 214 6.71 -30.00 -14.95
N ASP A 215 7.60 -30.89 -14.50
CA ASP A 215 7.35 -32.32 -14.49
C ASP A 215 6.59 -32.72 -13.22
N VAL A 216 5.51 -33.45 -13.36
CA VAL A 216 4.64 -33.93 -12.26
C VAL A 216 4.56 -35.45 -12.23
N SER A 217 5.57 -36.14 -12.80
CA SER A 217 5.54 -37.59 -12.99
C SER A 217 5.67 -38.42 -11.70
N TRP A 218 6.16 -37.83 -10.60
CA TRP A 218 6.25 -38.54 -9.31
C TRP A 218 4.94 -38.47 -8.54
N TRP A 219 4.26 -37.35 -8.61
CA TRP A 219 2.96 -37.14 -8.00
C TRP A 219 2.24 -35.92 -8.65
N SER A 220 0.94 -36.02 -8.75
CA SER A 220 0.06 -34.94 -9.17
C SER A 220 -1.24 -34.99 -8.37
N LEU A 221 -1.80 -33.84 -8.04
CA LEU A 221 -3.08 -33.72 -7.38
C LEU A 221 -4.19 -34.26 -8.30
N ASP A 222 -4.75 -35.41 -7.96
CA ASP A 222 -5.85 -36.05 -8.70
C ASP A 222 -7.22 -35.66 -8.11
N ALA A 223 -8.30 -36.15 -8.72
CA ALA A 223 -9.67 -35.87 -8.28
C ALA A 223 -9.96 -36.33 -6.84
N ALA A 224 -9.35 -37.43 -6.39
CA ALA A 224 -9.46 -37.94 -5.02
C ALA A 224 -8.71 -37.01 -4.05
N GLY A 225 -7.53 -36.56 -4.46
CA GLY A 225 -6.71 -35.59 -3.74
C GLY A 225 -7.40 -34.24 -3.57
N VAL A 226 -8.09 -33.75 -4.58
CA VAL A 226 -8.92 -32.52 -4.50
C VAL A 226 -9.96 -32.62 -3.39
N THR A 227 -10.65 -33.76 -3.30
CA THR A 227 -11.66 -34.00 -2.26
C THR A 227 -11.03 -34.08 -0.86
N THR A 228 -9.90 -34.78 -0.75
CA THR A 228 -9.21 -35.03 0.53
C THR A 228 -8.54 -33.74 1.06
N ARG A 229 -8.05 -32.86 0.15
CA ARG A 229 -7.32 -31.64 0.46
C ARG A 229 -8.14 -30.39 0.18
N ALA A 230 -9.45 -30.44 0.34
CA ALA A 230 -10.34 -29.30 0.07
C ALA A 230 -9.93 -28.05 0.85
N CYS A 231 -9.46 -28.22 2.09
CA CYS A 231 -8.94 -27.13 2.94
C CYS A 231 -7.62 -26.47 2.43
N TRP A 232 -6.90 -27.11 1.52
CA TRP A 232 -5.75 -26.52 0.84
C TRP A 232 -6.17 -25.75 -0.42
N LEU A 233 -7.26 -26.15 -1.03
CA LEU A 233 -7.75 -25.58 -2.27
C LEU A 233 -8.57 -24.29 -2.05
N ASP A 234 -8.98 -24.01 -0.84
CA ASP A 234 -9.62 -22.77 -0.46
C ASP A 234 -8.64 -21.72 0.11
N ASP A 235 -7.36 -22.11 0.34
CA ASP A 235 -6.30 -21.19 0.67
C ASP A 235 -6.10 -20.14 -0.42
N ILE A 236 -5.93 -18.88 -0.03
CA ILE A 236 -5.72 -17.74 -0.92
C ILE A 236 -4.31 -17.20 -0.78
N TYR A 237 -3.64 -17.01 -1.88
CA TYR A 237 -2.34 -16.36 -2.02
C TYR A 237 -2.55 -14.96 -2.55
N HIS A 238 -2.37 -13.94 -1.72
CA HIS A 238 -2.63 -12.56 -2.08
C HIS A 238 -1.34 -11.83 -2.38
N PHE A 239 -1.21 -11.32 -3.60
CA PHE A 239 -0.16 -10.44 -4.06
C PHE A 239 -0.72 -9.02 -4.08
N GLY A 240 -0.37 -8.22 -3.09
CA GLY A 240 -0.86 -6.85 -2.93
C GLY A 240 -0.21 -5.89 -3.93
N ALA A 241 -0.92 -4.82 -4.28
CA ALA A 241 -0.46 -3.80 -5.23
C ALA A 241 0.84 -3.11 -4.78
N GLY A 242 1.08 -3.03 -3.47
CA GLY A 242 2.31 -2.51 -2.87
C GLY A 242 3.48 -3.50 -2.77
N GLY A 243 3.39 -4.67 -3.42
CA GLY A 243 4.44 -5.68 -3.32
C GLY A 243 4.37 -6.55 -2.06
N THR A 244 3.30 -6.43 -1.29
CA THR A 244 3.03 -7.28 -0.13
C THR A 244 2.58 -8.67 -0.56
N PHE A 245 2.87 -9.68 0.25
CA PHE A 245 2.39 -11.05 0.06
C PHE A 245 1.77 -11.57 1.35
N GLN A 246 0.60 -12.20 1.23
CA GLN A 246 -0.09 -12.79 2.39
C GLN A 246 -0.78 -14.10 2.01
N ASN A 247 -0.68 -15.07 2.90
CA ASN A 247 -1.45 -16.29 2.87
C ASN A 247 -2.74 -16.12 3.70
N PHE A 248 -3.91 -16.44 3.14
CA PHE A 248 -5.17 -16.56 3.87
C PHE A 248 -5.55 -18.03 3.85
N VAL A 249 -5.41 -18.68 5.00
CA VAL A 249 -5.53 -20.14 5.12
C VAL A 249 -6.81 -20.60 5.83
N GLY A 250 -7.75 -19.68 6.09
CA GLY A 250 -9.03 -19.99 6.72
C GLY A 250 -8.92 -20.61 8.11
N ASP A 251 -10.00 -21.31 8.53
CA ASP A 251 -10.05 -22.02 9.81
C ASP A 251 -9.25 -23.34 9.77
N GLU A 252 -9.07 -23.93 8.61
CA GLU A 252 -8.32 -25.15 8.36
C GLU A 252 -7.47 -25.02 7.10
N THR A 253 -6.29 -25.65 7.10
CA THR A 253 -5.42 -25.82 5.93
C THR A 253 -4.85 -27.24 5.92
N TRP A 254 -4.17 -27.63 4.83
CA TRP A 254 -3.51 -28.92 4.74
C TRP A 254 -2.25 -28.93 5.61
N LEU A 255 -2.19 -29.87 6.54
CA LEU A 255 -1.06 -30.05 7.44
C LEU A 255 -0.27 -31.30 7.09
N GLU A 256 1.05 -31.20 7.20
CA GLU A 256 2.01 -32.26 7.02
C GLU A 256 2.73 -32.60 8.35
N PRO A 257 3.35 -33.80 8.44
CA PRO A 257 4.00 -34.28 9.68
C PRO A 257 5.03 -33.32 10.28
N PHE A 258 5.72 -32.52 9.47
CA PHE A 258 6.69 -31.54 9.97
C PHE A 258 6.02 -30.41 10.81
N GLN A 259 4.71 -30.21 10.65
CA GLN A 259 3.90 -29.25 11.42
C GLN A 259 3.36 -29.85 12.73
N GLY A 260 3.78 -31.08 13.09
CA GLY A 260 3.47 -31.73 14.37
C GLY A 260 2.22 -32.63 14.36
N VAL A 261 1.63 -32.89 13.20
CA VAL A 261 0.53 -33.86 13.04
C VAL A 261 1.06 -35.26 12.80
N GLY A 262 0.27 -36.28 13.18
CA GLY A 262 0.69 -37.68 13.04
C GLY A 262 0.62 -38.22 11.62
N ALA A 263 -0.21 -37.63 10.78
CA ALA A 263 -0.40 -37.92 9.36
C ALA A 263 -0.94 -36.69 8.66
N GLU A 264 -0.76 -36.62 7.35
CA GLU A 264 -1.32 -35.52 6.52
C GLU A 264 -2.84 -35.47 6.68
N SER A 265 -3.37 -34.27 6.95
CA SER A 265 -4.80 -34.03 7.11
C SER A 265 -5.14 -32.53 7.09
N CYS A 266 -6.39 -32.16 6.84
CA CYS A 266 -6.90 -30.84 7.17
C CYS A 266 -6.85 -30.60 8.69
N GLY A 267 -6.50 -29.40 9.09
CA GLY A 267 -6.47 -29.00 10.49
C GLY A 267 -6.15 -27.53 10.68
N THR A 268 -6.24 -27.08 11.94
CA THR A 268 -5.96 -25.69 12.31
C THR A 268 -4.55 -25.28 11.90
N PRO A 269 -4.39 -24.16 11.18
CA PRO A 269 -3.11 -23.66 10.71
C PRO A 269 -2.06 -23.54 11.83
N VAL A 270 -0.80 -23.87 11.53
CA VAL A 270 0.30 -23.90 12.50
C VAL A 270 1.36 -22.85 12.13
N ALA A 271 1.65 -21.97 13.08
CA ALA A 271 2.68 -20.95 12.90
C ALA A 271 4.06 -21.58 12.56
N PRO A 272 4.85 -20.94 11.67
CA PRO A 272 4.64 -19.65 11.03
C PRO A 272 3.79 -19.71 9.73
N HIS A 273 3.20 -20.85 9.37
CA HIS A 273 2.47 -21.09 8.12
C HIS A 273 0.95 -20.90 8.28
N ASP A 274 0.53 -20.10 9.25
CA ASP A 274 -0.85 -19.88 9.65
C ASP A 274 -1.47 -18.60 9.04
N GLY A 275 -0.75 -17.95 8.10
CA GLY A 275 -1.19 -16.72 7.47
C GLY A 275 -1.12 -15.47 8.36
N SER A 276 -0.64 -15.58 9.61
CA SER A 276 -0.55 -14.47 10.56
C SER A 276 0.52 -13.43 10.22
N SER A 277 1.43 -13.76 9.29
CA SER A 277 2.54 -12.89 8.90
C SER A 277 2.35 -12.35 7.50
N THR A 278 2.52 -11.04 7.34
CA THR A 278 2.62 -10.40 6.02
C THR A 278 4.06 -10.46 5.54
N GLY A 279 4.26 -10.95 4.33
CA GLY A 279 5.52 -10.98 3.62
C GLY A 279 5.60 -9.95 2.51
N SER A 280 6.58 -10.07 1.65
CA SER A 280 6.71 -9.29 0.42
C SER A 280 6.98 -10.20 -0.78
N PHE A 281 6.69 -9.72 -1.98
CA PHE A 281 7.08 -10.41 -3.21
C PHE A 281 7.76 -9.49 -4.20
N SER A 282 8.58 -10.08 -5.06
CA SER A 282 9.11 -9.43 -6.25
C SER A 282 9.03 -10.38 -7.44
N TYR A 283 8.70 -9.82 -8.61
CA TYR A 283 8.60 -10.59 -9.85
C TYR A 283 9.52 -9.99 -10.91
N ASP A 284 10.49 -10.79 -11.37
CA ASP A 284 11.34 -10.45 -12.51
C ASP A 284 10.70 -11.05 -13.78
N SER A 285 10.11 -10.19 -14.61
CA SER A 285 9.43 -10.61 -15.84
C SER A 285 10.41 -11.06 -16.95
N VAL A 286 11.68 -10.65 -16.88
CA VAL A 286 12.71 -11.04 -17.84
C VAL A 286 13.26 -12.41 -17.50
N ALA A 287 13.57 -12.63 -16.21
CA ALA A 287 14.02 -13.93 -15.72
C ALA A 287 12.87 -14.92 -15.48
N SER A 288 11.61 -14.44 -15.50
CA SER A 288 10.40 -15.20 -15.14
C SER A 288 10.51 -15.85 -13.75
N THR A 289 11.04 -15.06 -12.78
CA THR A 289 11.23 -15.54 -11.41
C THR A 289 10.36 -14.75 -10.44
N LEU A 290 9.72 -15.48 -9.51
CA LEU A 290 8.97 -14.94 -8.39
C LEU A 290 9.78 -15.21 -7.12
N THR A 291 10.04 -14.17 -6.33
CA THR A 291 10.62 -14.29 -4.99
C THR A 291 9.59 -13.86 -3.97
N ILE A 292 9.38 -14.68 -2.94
CA ILE A 292 8.51 -14.39 -1.80
C ILE A 292 9.37 -14.38 -0.55
N ASN A 293 9.25 -13.33 0.27
CA ASN A 293 9.99 -13.15 1.50
C ASN A 293 8.99 -12.98 2.66
N GLY A 294 9.30 -13.60 3.79
CA GLY A 294 8.48 -13.51 5.00
C GLY A 294 8.48 -14.82 5.76
N ALA A 295 8.40 -14.77 7.08
CA ALA A 295 8.33 -15.97 7.90
C ALA A 295 7.00 -16.70 7.60
N GLY A 296 7.08 -17.96 7.17
CA GLY A 296 5.91 -18.77 6.82
C GLY A 296 5.23 -18.45 5.49
N SER A 297 5.70 -17.42 4.75
CA SER A 297 5.16 -17.12 3.41
C SER A 297 5.53 -18.21 2.41
N HIS A 298 4.55 -18.77 1.71
CA HIS A 298 4.74 -19.88 0.79
C HIS A 298 3.65 -19.91 -0.30
N LEU A 299 3.89 -20.69 -1.35
CA LEU A 299 2.91 -21.08 -2.34
C LEU A 299 2.75 -22.60 -2.32
N GLY A 300 1.55 -23.06 -2.11
CA GLY A 300 1.25 -24.50 -2.09
C GLY A 300 1.63 -25.21 -0.81
#